data_4495ddb29c8c55d3474ee433f7bed852
#
_entry.id   4495ddb29c8c55d3474ee433f7bed852
#
_cell.length_a   1.000
_cell.length_b   1.000
_cell.length_c   1.000
_cell.angle_alpha   90.00
_cell.angle_beta   90.00
_cell.angle_gamma   90.00
#
_symmetry.space_group_name_H-M   'P 1'
#
loop_
_entity.id
_entity.type
_entity.pdbx_description
1 polymer ?
#
loop_
_entity_poly.entity_id
_entity_poly.type
_entity_poly.pdbx_seq_one_letter_code
_entity_poly.pdbx_strand_id
1 'polypeptide(L)'
;MTVEAQRVEHVALSGELDVVGAPDAERAIVAALRDREVSSIVLHLDEVEFIDSCGLRVLVGAADAADRRGVELRILPGRLEVMAVVEAAALAGRLPFVGWP
;
A
#
# COMPACT_ATOMS: atom_id res chain seq x y z
N MET A 1 -10.09 -24.49 21.50
CA MET A 1 -10.28 -23.54 20.40
C MET A 1 -8.98 -22.79 20.14
N THR A 2 -8.62 -22.71 18.90
CA THR A 2 -7.41 -22.01 18.52
C THR A 2 -7.75 -20.57 18.14
N VAL A 3 -7.10 -19.63 18.78
CA VAL A 3 -7.23 -18.22 18.39
C VAL A 3 -6.17 -17.94 17.34
N GLU A 4 -6.61 -17.56 16.16
CA GLU A 4 -5.68 -17.20 15.12
C GLU A 4 -5.01 -15.85 15.43
N ALA A 5 -3.73 -15.78 15.16
CA ALA A 5 -3.02 -14.53 15.31
C ALA A 5 -3.60 -13.52 14.31
N GLN A 6 -4.00 -12.37 14.83
CA GLN A 6 -4.54 -11.29 14.00
C GLN A 6 -3.70 -10.05 14.22
N ARG A 7 -2.57 -10.04 13.53
CA ARG A 7 -1.69 -8.88 13.63
C ARG A 7 -1.90 -7.95 12.46
N VAL A 8 -2.07 -6.68 12.78
CA VAL A 8 -2.12 -5.60 11.80
C VAL A 8 -0.72 -5.02 11.67
N GLU A 9 -0.20 -5.04 10.46
CA GLU A 9 1.11 -4.45 10.20
C GLU A 9 0.93 -3.11 9.53
N HIS A 10 1.56 -2.08 10.10
CA HIS A 10 1.56 -0.73 9.52
C HIS A 10 2.85 -0.54 8.73
N VAL A 11 2.71 -0.20 7.47
CA VAL A 11 3.85 0.07 6.60
C VAL A 11 3.77 1.53 6.16
N ALA A 12 4.70 2.34 6.62
CA ALA A 12 4.77 3.74 6.24
C ALA A 12 5.72 3.89 5.06
N LEU A 13 5.19 4.32 3.93
CA LEU A 13 6.00 4.65 2.77
C LEU A 13 6.36 6.12 2.84
N SER A 14 7.53 6.49 2.34
CA SER A 14 8.00 7.87 2.44
C SER A 14 8.82 8.25 1.22
N GLY A 15 9.00 9.56 1.05
CA GLY A 15 9.81 10.11 -0.02
C GLY A 15 9.16 10.01 -1.38
N GLU A 16 9.95 9.68 -2.38
CA GLU A 16 9.50 9.66 -3.77
C GLU A 16 9.26 8.22 -4.22
N LEU A 17 8.03 7.93 -4.63
CA LEU A 17 7.69 6.62 -5.19
C LEU A 17 7.85 6.68 -6.71
N ASP A 18 9.08 6.76 -7.15
CA ASP A 18 9.49 6.80 -8.56
C ASP A 18 10.37 5.58 -8.86
N VAL A 19 11.07 5.60 -9.97
CA VAL A 19 11.92 4.48 -10.38
C VAL A 19 13.00 4.17 -9.34
N VAL A 20 13.44 5.15 -8.57
CA VAL A 20 14.47 4.98 -7.54
C VAL A 20 13.87 4.51 -6.22
N GLY A 21 12.77 5.12 -5.80
CA GLY A 21 12.16 4.83 -4.50
C GLY A 21 11.22 3.63 -4.49
N ALA A 22 10.62 3.29 -5.64
CA ALA A 22 9.65 2.20 -5.71
C ALA A 22 10.20 0.84 -5.25
N PRO A 23 11.44 0.45 -5.56
CA PRO A 23 11.97 -0.83 -5.08
C PRO A 23 12.02 -0.96 -3.56
N ASP A 24 12.34 0.12 -2.85
CA ASP A 24 12.37 0.09 -1.38
C ASP A 24 10.95 -0.08 -0.82
N ALA A 25 9.99 0.62 -1.39
CA ALA A 25 8.59 0.50 -1.00
C ALA A 25 8.10 -0.93 -1.22
N GLU A 26 8.41 -1.51 -2.38
CA GLU A 26 8.03 -2.88 -2.69
C GLU A 26 8.62 -3.86 -1.69
N ARG A 27 9.90 -3.70 -1.34
CA ARG A 27 10.55 -4.58 -0.37
C ARG A 27 9.88 -4.53 0.99
N ALA A 28 9.48 -3.34 1.44
CA ALA A 28 8.80 -3.19 2.72
C ALA A 28 7.44 -3.91 2.72
N ILE A 29 6.70 -3.78 1.62
CA ILE A 29 5.40 -4.43 1.48
C ILE A 29 5.55 -5.94 1.41
N VAL A 30 6.50 -6.43 0.62
CA VAL A 30 6.76 -7.88 0.49
C VAL A 30 7.17 -8.47 1.84
N ALA A 31 8.01 -7.76 2.60
CA ALA A 31 8.41 -8.24 3.93
C ALA A 31 7.20 -8.43 4.85
N ALA A 32 6.26 -7.47 4.83
CA ALA A 32 5.04 -7.58 5.61
C ALA A 32 4.16 -8.75 5.13
N LEU A 33 4.05 -8.94 3.81
CA LEU A 33 3.24 -10.02 3.25
C LEU A 33 3.82 -11.40 3.52
N ARG A 34 5.12 -11.51 3.72
CA ARG A 34 5.77 -12.79 4.01
C ARG A 34 5.60 -13.25 5.45
N ASP A 35 5.25 -12.35 6.33
CA ASP A 35 5.04 -12.67 7.74
C ASP A 35 3.68 -13.35 7.89
N ARG A 36 3.69 -14.62 8.27
CA ARG A 36 2.48 -15.43 8.37
C ARG A 36 1.56 -15.01 9.49
N GLU A 37 2.05 -14.25 10.45
CA GLU A 37 1.24 -13.75 11.55
C GLU A 37 0.47 -12.50 11.17
N VAL A 38 0.81 -11.88 10.04
CA VAL A 38 0.12 -10.68 9.57
C VAL A 38 -1.16 -11.08 8.86
N SER A 39 -2.29 -10.58 9.37
CA SER A 39 -3.61 -10.81 8.78
C SER A 39 -4.10 -9.59 8.02
N SER A 40 -3.59 -8.40 8.33
CA SER A 40 -3.93 -7.19 7.59
C SER A 40 -2.76 -6.22 7.56
N ILE A 41 -2.72 -5.41 6.53
CA ILE A 41 -1.69 -4.40 6.32
C ILE A 41 -2.35 -3.06 6.10
N VAL A 42 -1.85 -2.04 6.77
CA VAL A 42 -2.26 -0.66 6.55
C VAL A 42 -1.07 0.08 5.95
N LEU A 43 -1.21 0.51 4.70
CA LEU A 43 -0.19 1.34 4.05
C LEU A 43 -0.47 2.79 4.34
N HIS A 44 0.54 3.51 4.78
CA HIS A 44 0.45 4.94 5.05
C HIS A 44 1.18 5.71 3.97
N LEU A 45 0.49 6.61 3.30
CA LEU A 45 1.06 7.43 2.23
C LEU A 45 1.30 8.89 2.64
N ASP A 46 1.05 9.23 3.90
CA ASP A 46 1.13 10.63 4.33
C ASP A 46 2.54 11.22 4.25
N GLU A 47 3.57 10.37 4.29
CA GLU A 47 4.96 10.81 4.15
C GLU A 47 5.49 10.72 2.71
N VAL A 48 4.65 10.29 1.78
CA VAL A 48 5.04 10.23 0.37
C VAL A 48 4.93 11.63 -0.22
N GLU A 49 6.00 12.10 -0.85
CA GLU A 49 6.08 13.43 -1.41
C GLU A 49 5.77 13.47 -2.91
N PHE A 50 5.96 12.34 -3.58
CA PHE A 50 5.80 12.25 -5.03
C PHE A 50 5.47 10.80 -5.40
N ILE A 51 4.62 10.64 -6.40
CA ILE A 51 4.32 9.33 -6.96
C ILE A 51 4.17 9.44 -8.48
N ASP A 52 4.67 8.46 -9.19
CA ASP A 52 4.48 8.34 -10.64
C ASP A 52 4.01 6.91 -10.97
N SER A 53 4.08 6.53 -12.24
CA SER A 53 3.62 5.22 -12.67
C SER A 53 4.37 4.06 -11.99
N CYS A 54 5.62 4.27 -11.62
CA CYS A 54 6.38 3.23 -10.89
C CYS A 54 5.80 3.01 -9.50
N GLY A 55 5.47 4.10 -8.79
CA GLY A 55 4.83 4.02 -7.48
C GLY A 55 3.43 3.46 -7.56
N LEU A 56 2.65 3.87 -8.55
CA LEU A 56 1.30 3.34 -8.75
C LEU A 56 1.34 1.83 -8.96
N ARG A 57 2.33 1.35 -9.71
CA ARG A 57 2.49 -0.08 -9.96
C ARG A 57 2.77 -0.85 -8.67
N VAL A 58 3.54 -0.25 -7.76
CA VAL A 58 3.80 -0.85 -6.44
C VAL A 58 2.49 -1.01 -5.66
N LEU A 59 1.63 0.02 -5.67
CA LEU A 59 0.35 -0.06 -4.97
C LEU A 59 -0.57 -1.12 -5.56
N VAL A 60 -0.65 -1.20 -6.88
CA VAL A 60 -1.46 -2.21 -7.56
C VAL A 60 -0.91 -3.61 -7.25
N GLY A 61 0.40 -3.77 -7.33
CA GLY A 61 1.04 -5.05 -7.00
C GLY A 61 0.80 -5.48 -5.56
N ALA A 62 0.82 -4.52 -4.64
CA ALA A 62 0.53 -4.80 -3.23
C ALA A 62 -0.90 -5.30 -3.05
N ALA A 63 -1.87 -4.66 -3.71
CA ALA A 63 -3.27 -5.06 -3.63
C ALA A 63 -3.47 -6.47 -4.19
N ASP A 64 -2.86 -6.76 -5.34
CA ASP A 64 -2.95 -8.08 -5.95
C ASP A 64 -2.31 -9.17 -5.07
N ALA A 65 -1.14 -8.88 -4.52
CA ALA A 65 -0.43 -9.84 -3.68
C ALA A 65 -1.16 -10.10 -2.37
N ALA A 66 -1.72 -9.07 -1.76
CA ALA A 66 -2.51 -9.21 -0.54
C ALA A 66 -3.74 -10.07 -0.79
N ASP A 67 -4.42 -9.82 -1.91
CA ASP A 67 -5.61 -10.60 -2.28
C ASP A 67 -5.26 -12.07 -2.45
N ARG A 68 -4.18 -12.38 -3.15
CA ARG A 68 -3.76 -13.76 -3.36
C ARG A 68 -3.38 -14.47 -2.07
N ARG A 69 -2.93 -13.73 -1.07
CA ARG A 69 -2.51 -14.30 0.21
C ARG A 69 -3.59 -14.27 1.28
N GLY A 70 -4.75 -13.71 0.95
CA GLY A 70 -5.82 -13.58 1.92
C GLY A 70 -5.52 -12.57 3.03
N VAL A 71 -4.64 -11.59 2.76
CA VAL A 71 -4.31 -10.52 3.68
C VAL A 71 -5.16 -9.31 3.35
N GLU A 72 -5.80 -8.73 4.34
CA GLU A 72 -6.58 -7.52 4.15
C GLU A 72 -5.64 -6.34 4.01
N LEU A 73 -5.80 -5.58 2.93
CA LEU A 73 -5.00 -4.40 2.68
C LEU A 73 -5.86 -3.16 2.72
N ARG A 74 -5.39 -2.15 3.43
CA ARG A 74 -6.00 -0.82 3.45
C ARG A 74 -4.92 0.19 3.19
N ILE A 75 -5.27 1.24 2.45
CA ILE A 75 -4.33 2.31 2.11
C ILE A 75 -4.90 3.61 2.65
N LEU A 76 -4.15 4.25 3.55
CA LEU A 76 -4.51 5.57 4.03
C LEU A 76 -4.02 6.61 3.02
N PRO A 77 -4.88 7.54 2.59
CA PRO A 77 -4.51 8.49 1.57
C PRO A 77 -3.39 9.42 2.02
N GLY A 78 -2.63 9.86 1.03
CA GLY A 78 -1.55 10.80 1.26
C GLY A 78 -1.94 12.23 0.91
N ARG A 79 -0.95 13.01 0.56
CA ARG A 79 -1.10 14.42 0.21
C ARG A 79 -1.98 14.58 -1.02
N LEU A 80 -2.62 15.75 -1.14
CA LEU A 80 -3.52 16.01 -2.26
C LEU A 80 -2.86 15.81 -3.61
N GLU A 81 -1.61 16.26 -3.76
CA GLU A 81 -0.89 16.11 -5.03
C GLU A 81 -0.59 14.65 -5.36
N VAL A 82 -0.38 13.81 -4.35
CA VAL A 82 -0.20 12.36 -4.55
C VAL A 82 -1.52 11.74 -4.97
N MET A 83 -2.59 12.08 -4.27
CA MET A 83 -3.92 11.53 -4.58
C MET A 83 -4.43 12.00 -5.94
N ALA A 84 -4.02 13.20 -6.38
CA ALA A 84 -4.36 13.68 -7.72
C ALA A 84 -3.80 12.76 -8.81
N VAL A 85 -2.58 12.24 -8.62
CA VAL A 85 -1.98 11.29 -9.56
C VAL A 85 -2.75 9.97 -9.55
N VAL A 86 -3.12 9.49 -8.37
CA VAL A 86 -3.91 8.26 -8.23
C VAL A 86 -5.25 8.39 -8.95
N GLU A 87 -5.93 9.52 -8.79
CA GLU A 87 -7.20 9.77 -9.44
C GLU A 87 -7.06 9.91 -10.96
N ALA A 88 -6.01 10.60 -11.41
CA ALA A 88 -5.73 10.75 -12.84
C ALA A 88 -5.50 9.39 -13.52
N ALA A 89 -4.97 8.43 -12.78
CA ALA A 89 -4.77 7.07 -13.28
C ALA A 89 -6.02 6.19 -13.12
N ALA A 90 -7.13 6.75 -12.63
CA ALA A 90 -8.39 6.04 -12.40
C ALA A 90 -8.26 4.88 -11.41
N LEU A 91 -7.35 5.01 -10.44
CA LEU A 91 -7.09 3.95 -9.46
C LEU A 91 -7.74 4.20 -8.10
N ALA A 92 -8.28 5.40 -7.85
CA ALA A 92 -8.83 5.74 -6.54
C ALA A 92 -9.96 4.82 -6.11
N GLY A 93 -10.81 4.40 -7.04
CA GLY A 93 -11.92 3.48 -6.76
C GLY A 93 -11.56 2.01 -6.93
N ARG A 94 -10.33 1.71 -7.36
CA ARG A 94 -9.87 0.35 -7.63
C ARG A 94 -8.88 -0.16 -6.61
N LEU A 95 -8.32 0.73 -5.80
CA LEU A 95 -7.42 0.39 -4.71
C LEU A 95 -8.16 0.57 -3.39
N PRO A 96 -7.77 -0.16 -2.34
CA PRO A 96 -8.50 -0.16 -1.07
C PRO A 96 -8.18 1.07 -0.20
N PHE A 97 -8.41 2.26 -0.73
CA PHE A 97 -8.25 3.49 0.03
C PHE A 97 -9.34 3.64 1.08
N VAL A 98 -8.97 4.11 2.24
CA VAL A 98 -9.88 4.37 3.35
C VAL A 98 -10.03 5.87 3.52
N GLY A 99 -11.28 6.37 3.46
CA GLY A 99 -11.54 7.78 3.69
C GLY A 99 -11.19 8.71 2.54
N TRP A 100 -11.16 8.21 1.30
CA TRP A 100 -10.91 9.02 0.12
C TRP A 100 -12.03 8.86 -0.90
N PRO A 101 -12.52 9.94 -1.44
CA PRO A 101 -12.53 11.25 -0.87
C PRO A 101 -13.34 11.22 0.33
#